data_84a15386b72abfed15759717c0f025b4
#
_entry.id   84a15386b72abfed15759717c0f025b4
#
_cell.length_a   1.000
_cell.length_b   1.000
_cell.length_c   1.000
_cell.angle_alpha   90.00
_cell.angle_beta   90.00
_cell.angle_gamma   90.00
#
_symmetry.space_group_name_H-M   'P 1'
#
loop_
_entity.id
_entity.type
_entity.pdbx_description
1 polymer ?
#
loop_
_entity_poly.entity_id
_entity_poly.type
_entity_poly.pdbx_seq_one_letter_code
_entity_poly.pdbx_strand_id
1 'polypeptide(L)'
;SVDFRGICVADLEKRVATWLPADFWPTEACVLNFDEITQAPAELTSPLLKIFLGGSIGEYKLPAGTILFATGNLVSDRAGCSRITSALRERCVVINIEADAQEWLEWYDNEPDRCDAVLSFIQANPAMLHRWDPKLDYNQPTPRNWARLGKLMAFDPAVETMAGIIGPEVAPVFHAHYHTSKALGATEDYLDGKPLPKSPAAMSTAVQAMARDLVNKTWDADAIASFVEVVESLPGTMQILFIRTVAKTGGVKAISGKYWRKLVAKHAATINEAVR
;
A
#
# COMPACT_ATOMS: atom_id res chain seq x y z
N SER A 1 -24.95 -5.84 -20.00
CA SER A 1 -25.06 -7.31 -20.00
C SER A 1 -24.95 -7.91 -21.40
N VAL A 2 -25.25 -7.17 -22.47
CA VAL A 2 -24.99 -7.60 -23.87
C VAL A 2 -23.49 -7.85 -24.07
N ASP A 3 -22.67 -6.91 -23.60
CA ASP A 3 -21.21 -7.00 -23.70
C ASP A 3 -20.63 -8.27 -23.08
N PHE A 4 -21.25 -8.78 -22.03
CA PHE A 4 -20.77 -9.98 -21.32
C PHE A 4 -21.13 -11.30 -22.06
N ARG A 5 -22.28 -11.34 -22.75
CA ARG A 5 -22.75 -12.54 -23.47
C ARG A 5 -22.30 -12.59 -24.93
N GLY A 6 -21.89 -11.47 -25.49
CA GLY A 6 -21.65 -11.32 -26.91
C GLY A 6 -22.92 -11.02 -27.70
N ILE A 7 -22.90 -11.31 -28.98
CA ILE A 7 -23.96 -10.95 -29.94
C ILE A 7 -24.65 -12.20 -30.44
N CYS A 8 -25.98 -12.19 -30.42
CA CYS A 8 -26.78 -13.24 -31.04
C CYS A 8 -26.90 -12.99 -32.54
N VAL A 9 -26.43 -13.90 -33.35
CA VAL A 9 -26.53 -13.86 -34.81
C VAL A 9 -27.47 -14.94 -35.29
N ALA A 10 -28.48 -14.56 -36.07
CA ALA A 10 -29.42 -15.51 -36.67
C ALA A 10 -28.86 -16.09 -37.97
N ASP A 11 -28.74 -17.39 -38.05
CA ASP A 11 -28.53 -18.15 -39.29
C ASP A 11 -29.92 -18.55 -39.85
N LEU A 12 -30.40 -17.77 -40.80
CA LEU A 12 -31.73 -17.95 -41.36
C LEU A 12 -31.83 -19.21 -42.23
N GLU A 13 -30.73 -19.67 -42.81
CA GLU A 13 -30.72 -20.91 -43.62
C GLU A 13 -30.89 -22.14 -42.75
N LYS A 14 -30.14 -22.17 -41.65
CA LYS A 14 -30.21 -23.28 -40.66
C LYS A 14 -31.32 -23.08 -39.62
N ARG A 15 -32.00 -21.95 -39.62
CA ARG A 15 -33.05 -21.57 -38.64
C ARG A 15 -32.57 -21.72 -37.18
N VAL A 16 -31.33 -21.31 -36.92
CA VAL A 16 -30.73 -21.31 -35.58
C VAL A 16 -30.19 -19.96 -35.25
N ALA A 17 -30.10 -19.66 -33.95
CA ALA A 17 -29.42 -18.48 -33.45
C ALA A 17 -28.15 -18.91 -32.74
N THR A 18 -27.01 -18.33 -33.14
CA THR A 18 -25.70 -18.63 -32.57
C THR A 18 -25.20 -17.41 -31.83
N TRP A 19 -24.64 -17.58 -30.65
CA TRP A 19 -24.03 -16.49 -29.90
C TRP A 19 -22.55 -16.41 -30.26
N LEU A 20 -22.13 -15.27 -30.79
CA LEU A 20 -20.71 -14.94 -30.92
C LEU A 20 -20.22 -14.36 -29.59
N PRO A 21 -19.19 -14.97 -28.99
CA PRO A 21 -18.65 -14.45 -27.74
C PRO A 21 -18.05 -13.04 -27.92
N ALA A 22 -18.00 -12.26 -26.84
CA ALA A 22 -17.29 -11.01 -26.86
C ALA A 22 -15.76 -11.25 -27.02
N ASP A 23 -15.08 -10.31 -27.64
CA ASP A 23 -13.66 -10.41 -28.01
C ASP A 23 -12.69 -10.41 -26.81
N PHE A 24 -13.13 -9.92 -25.65
CA PHE A 24 -12.33 -9.93 -24.44
C PHE A 24 -12.22 -11.31 -23.75
N TRP A 25 -13.00 -12.32 -24.19
CA TRP A 25 -12.89 -13.66 -23.62
C TRP A 25 -11.57 -14.32 -24.00
N PRO A 26 -10.83 -14.90 -23.03
CA PRO A 26 -9.52 -15.46 -23.28
C PRO A 26 -9.57 -16.67 -24.22
N THR A 27 -8.66 -16.73 -25.19
CA THR A 27 -8.47 -17.88 -26.08
C THR A 27 -7.47 -18.89 -25.56
N GLU A 28 -6.69 -18.52 -24.53
CA GLU A 28 -5.69 -19.35 -23.88
C GLU A 28 -5.89 -19.38 -22.37
N ALA A 29 -5.33 -20.38 -21.69
CA ALA A 29 -5.39 -20.49 -20.24
C ALA A 29 -4.75 -19.24 -19.57
N CYS A 30 -5.47 -18.62 -18.65
CA CYS A 30 -5.06 -17.41 -17.98
C CYS A 30 -5.60 -17.34 -16.55
N VAL A 31 -5.21 -16.30 -15.83
CA VAL A 31 -5.86 -15.90 -14.59
C VAL A 31 -6.90 -14.82 -14.93
N LEU A 32 -8.17 -15.13 -14.74
CA LEU A 32 -9.29 -14.26 -15.08
C LEU A 32 -9.90 -13.67 -13.81
N ASN A 33 -9.79 -12.35 -13.66
CA ASN A 33 -10.36 -11.60 -12.54
C ASN A 33 -11.70 -10.96 -12.92
N PHE A 34 -12.71 -11.17 -12.07
CA PHE A 34 -13.97 -10.42 -12.09
C PHE A 34 -13.93 -9.34 -11.02
N ASP A 35 -13.50 -8.14 -11.44
CA ASP A 35 -13.38 -7.01 -10.53
C ASP A 35 -14.75 -6.47 -10.13
N GLU A 36 -14.88 -6.12 -8.85
CA GLU A 36 -16.11 -5.58 -8.24
C GLU A 36 -17.37 -6.45 -8.46
N ILE A 37 -17.25 -7.77 -8.37
CA ILE A 37 -18.37 -8.71 -8.62
C ILE A 37 -19.61 -8.40 -7.74
N THR A 38 -19.42 -7.79 -6.58
CA THR A 38 -20.50 -7.39 -5.67
C THR A 38 -21.32 -6.20 -6.16
N GLN A 39 -20.82 -5.47 -7.18
CA GLN A 39 -21.53 -4.38 -7.84
C GLN A 39 -22.17 -4.82 -9.16
N ALA A 40 -22.01 -6.07 -9.54
CA ALA A 40 -22.59 -6.61 -10.77
C ALA A 40 -24.12 -6.50 -10.74
N PRO A 41 -24.77 -6.05 -11.83
CA PRO A 41 -26.21 -6.05 -11.93
C PRO A 41 -26.80 -7.45 -11.73
N ALA A 42 -27.99 -7.53 -11.15
CA ALA A 42 -28.66 -8.80 -10.86
C ALA A 42 -28.80 -9.73 -12.08
N GLU A 43 -28.91 -9.17 -13.26
CA GLU A 43 -28.97 -9.87 -14.55
C GLU A 43 -27.71 -10.68 -14.84
N LEU A 44 -26.55 -10.30 -14.30
CA LEU A 44 -25.29 -11.02 -14.47
C LEU A 44 -25.11 -12.19 -13.50
N THR A 45 -25.94 -12.30 -12.46
CA THR A 45 -25.83 -13.36 -11.46
C THR A 45 -25.87 -14.75 -12.09
N SER A 46 -26.80 -15.02 -12.99
CA SER A 46 -26.92 -16.33 -13.65
C SER A 46 -25.74 -16.63 -14.59
N PRO A 47 -25.31 -15.70 -15.47
CA PRO A 47 -24.08 -15.88 -16.25
C PRO A 47 -22.83 -16.14 -15.39
N LEU A 48 -22.64 -15.36 -14.33
CA LEU A 48 -21.51 -15.52 -13.42
C LEU A 48 -21.51 -16.90 -12.74
N LEU A 49 -22.68 -17.36 -12.27
CA LEU A 49 -22.79 -18.70 -11.71
C LEU A 49 -22.37 -19.78 -12.68
N LYS A 50 -22.75 -19.67 -13.98
CA LYS A 50 -22.37 -20.64 -15.01
C LYS A 50 -20.87 -20.69 -15.24
N ILE A 51 -20.21 -19.51 -15.25
CA ILE A 51 -18.77 -19.41 -15.42
C ILE A 51 -18.04 -20.03 -14.22
N PHE A 52 -18.40 -19.65 -13.00
CA PHE A 52 -17.78 -20.18 -11.79
C PHE A 52 -18.08 -21.65 -11.52
N LEU A 53 -19.17 -22.18 -12.09
CA LEU A 53 -19.55 -23.59 -11.98
C LEU A 53 -18.94 -24.48 -13.06
N GLY A 54 -19.04 -24.05 -14.30
CA GLY A 54 -18.77 -24.86 -15.46
C GLY A 54 -17.79 -24.28 -16.45
N GLY A 55 -17.20 -23.12 -16.13
CA GLY A 55 -16.26 -22.43 -17.02
C GLY A 55 -16.88 -22.08 -18.38
N SER A 56 -18.19 -21.79 -18.42
CA SER A 56 -18.85 -21.51 -19.69
C SER A 56 -19.88 -20.41 -19.61
N ILE A 57 -20.06 -19.69 -20.72
CA ILE A 57 -21.13 -18.73 -20.91
C ILE A 57 -21.73 -18.92 -22.31
N GLY A 58 -23.01 -19.27 -22.39
CA GLY A 58 -23.62 -19.70 -23.66
C GLY A 58 -22.87 -20.86 -24.25
N GLU A 59 -22.41 -20.77 -25.47
CA GLU A 59 -21.61 -21.79 -26.17
C GLU A 59 -20.11 -21.65 -25.94
N TYR A 60 -19.68 -20.49 -25.43
CA TYR A 60 -18.26 -20.25 -25.15
C TYR A 60 -17.81 -21.01 -23.88
N LYS A 61 -16.68 -21.67 -23.98
CA LYS A 61 -16.02 -22.38 -22.86
C LYS A 61 -14.67 -21.74 -22.59
N LEU A 62 -14.40 -21.48 -21.31
CA LEU A 62 -13.08 -21.05 -20.89
C LEU A 62 -12.01 -22.10 -21.23
N PRO A 63 -10.82 -21.68 -21.67
CA PRO A 63 -9.71 -22.60 -21.89
C PRO A 63 -9.39 -23.43 -20.64
N ALA A 64 -9.08 -24.70 -20.83
CA ALA A 64 -8.71 -25.59 -19.74
C ALA A 64 -7.46 -25.05 -19.01
N GLY A 65 -7.48 -25.04 -17.68
CA GLY A 65 -6.41 -24.45 -16.86
C GLY A 65 -6.60 -22.98 -16.52
N THR A 66 -7.66 -22.32 -17.00
CA THR A 66 -7.98 -20.94 -16.56
C THR A 66 -8.35 -20.94 -15.09
N ILE A 67 -7.70 -20.04 -14.33
CA ILE A 67 -7.99 -19.80 -12.91
C ILE A 67 -8.94 -18.62 -12.81
N LEU A 68 -10.04 -18.80 -12.08
CA LEU A 68 -11.01 -17.74 -11.83
C LEU A 68 -10.84 -17.17 -10.43
N PHE A 69 -10.82 -15.86 -10.31
CA PHE A 69 -11.02 -15.18 -9.05
C PHE A 69 -11.86 -13.93 -9.23
N ALA A 70 -12.38 -13.40 -8.15
CA ALA A 70 -13.17 -12.19 -8.16
C ALA A 70 -12.83 -11.33 -6.95
N THR A 71 -12.90 -10.02 -7.14
CA THR A 71 -12.80 -9.04 -6.07
C THR A 71 -14.17 -8.42 -5.79
N GLY A 72 -14.35 -7.88 -4.62
CA GLY A 72 -15.58 -7.18 -4.27
C GLY A 72 -15.50 -6.52 -2.90
N ASN A 73 -16.33 -5.51 -2.68
CA ASN A 73 -16.41 -4.82 -1.42
C ASN A 73 -17.40 -5.49 -0.48
N LEU A 74 -17.22 -5.30 0.82
CA LEU A 74 -18.18 -5.77 1.81
C LEU A 74 -19.45 -4.90 1.77
N VAL A 75 -20.59 -5.52 2.09
CA VAL A 75 -21.86 -4.80 2.20
C VAL A 75 -21.82 -3.72 3.29
N SER A 76 -21.01 -3.94 4.34
CA SER A 76 -20.73 -2.97 5.39
C SER A 76 -20.15 -1.66 4.89
N ASP A 77 -19.43 -1.71 3.77
CA ASP A 77 -18.71 -0.54 3.23
C ASP A 77 -19.64 0.40 2.45
N ARG A 78 -20.92 0.06 2.31
CA ARG A 78 -21.95 0.82 1.58
C ARG A 78 -21.53 1.26 0.17
N ALA A 79 -20.64 0.51 -0.47
CA ALA A 79 -20.13 0.82 -1.80
C ALA A 79 -21.13 0.49 -2.94
N GLY A 80 -22.44 0.52 -2.69
CA GLY A 80 -23.44 0.09 -3.66
C GLY A 80 -23.47 -1.43 -3.90
N CYS A 81 -22.85 -2.20 -3.02
CA CYS A 81 -22.65 -3.62 -3.18
C CYS A 81 -23.90 -4.44 -2.84
N SER A 82 -24.16 -5.44 -3.64
CA SER A 82 -25.11 -6.52 -3.32
C SER A 82 -24.40 -7.66 -2.60
N ARG A 83 -25.13 -8.40 -1.78
CA ARG A 83 -24.61 -9.64 -1.18
C ARG A 83 -24.32 -10.66 -2.29
N ILE A 84 -23.14 -11.26 -2.25
CA ILE A 84 -22.86 -12.43 -3.06
C ILE A 84 -23.90 -13.50 -2.73
N THR A 85 -24.55 -14.07 -3.75
CA THR A 85 -25.57 -15.11 -3.53
C THR A 85 -24.94 -16.31 -2.84
N SER A 86 -25.73 -17.03 -2.01
CA SER A 86 -25.27 -18.26 -1.38
C SER A 86 -24.73 -19.25 -2.39
N ALA A 87 -25.41 -19.36 -3.53
CA ALA A 87 -25.01 -20.24 -4.63
C ALA A 87 -23.60 -19.94 -5.15
N LEU A 88 -23.20 -18.67 -5.29
CA LEU A 88 -21.85 -18.31 -5.71
C LEU A 88 -20.84 -18.50 -4.57
N ARG A 89 -21.22 -18.14 -3.35
CA ARG A 89 -20.37 -18.28 -2.16
C ARG A 89 -19.96 -19.73 -1.89
N GLU A 90 -20.87 -20.68 -2.04
CA GLU A 90 -20.61 -22.10 -1.84
C GLU A 90 -19.63 -22.69 -2.86
N ARG A 91 -19.36 -21.96 -3.94
CA ARG A 91 -18.48 -22.40 -5.04
C ARG A 91 -17.14 -21.71 -5.07
N CYS A 92 -16.93 -20.78 -4.14
CA CYS A 92 -15.71 -19.98 -4.05
C CYS A 92 -15.07 -20.14 -2.67
N VAL A 93 -13.77 -20.06 -2.62
CA VAL A 93 -13.06 -19.79 -1.38
C VAL A 93 -13.12 -18.28 -1.15
N VAL A 94 -13.78 -17.87 -0.06
CA VAL A 94 -13.92 -16.45 0.28
C VAL A 94 -12.80 -16.07 1.24
N ILE A 95 -12.00 -15.10 0.85
CA ILE A 95 -10.88 -14.57 1.65
C ILE A 95 -11.19 -13.10 1.95
N ASN A 96 -11.25 -12.74 3.22
CA ASN A 96 -11.36 -11.36 3.64
C ASN A 96 -9.95 -10.76 3.73
N ILE A 97 -9.76 -9.61 3.09
CA ILE A 97 -8.50 -8.87 3.13
C ILE A 97 -8.70 -7.64 4.00
N GLU A 98 -7.86 -7.49 5.00
CA GLU A 98 -7.84 -6.33 5.89
C GLU A 98 -6.58 -5.50 5.64
N ALA A 99 -6.66 -4.21 5.91
CA ALA A 99 -5.51 -3.33 5.78
C ALA A 99 -4.60 -3.51 7.00
N ASP A 100 -3.38 -3.99 6.78
CA ASP A 100 -2.33 -4.06 7.78
C ASP A 100 -1.33 -2.91 7.60
N ALA A 101 -1.06 -2.17 8.68
CA ALA A 101 -0.20 -1.00 8.63
C ALA A 101 1.28 -1.37 8.45
N GLN A 102 1.72 -2.49 9.02
CA GLN A 102 3.11 -2.91 8.91
C GLN A 102 3.42 -3.41 7.50
N GLU A 103 2.56 -4.26 6.94
CA GLU A 103 2.70 -4.75 5.56
C GLU A 103 2.63 -3.60 4.56
N TRP A 104 1.71 -2.64 4.78
CA TRP A 104 1.62 -1.45 3.93
C TRP A 104 2.88 -0.58 4.00
N LEU A 105 3.42 -0.36 5.19
CA LEU A 105 4.66 0.41 5.38
C LEU A 105 5.85 -0.27 4.69
N GLU A 106 5.93 -1.60 4.76
CA GLU A 106 6.98 -2.38 4.08
C GLU A 106 6.87 -2.26 2.55
N TRP A 107 5.66 -2.32 2.01
CA TRP A 107 5.41 -2.09 0.60
C TRP A 107 5.72 -0.64 0.21
N TYR A 108 5.17 0.35 0.95
CA TYR A 108 5.30 1.76 0.63
C TYR A 108 6.75 2.26 0.70
N ASP A 109 7.56 1.72 1.60
CA ASP A 109 8.99 2.05 1.72
C ASP A 109 9.81 1.66 0.46
N ASN A 110 9.31 0.71 -0.33
CA ASN A 110 9.92 0.29 -1.61
C ASN A 110 9.36 1.01 -2.83
N GLU A 111 8.33 1.85 -2.67
CA GLU A 111 7.75 2.60 -3.79
C GLU A 111 8.69 3.74 -4.23
N PRO A 112 8.92 3.90 -5.55
CA PRO A 112 9.85 4.93 -6.06
C PRO A 112 9.37 6.36 -5.77
N ASP A 113 8.05 6.58 -5.71
CA ASP A 113 7.41 7.88 -5.49
C ASP A 113 6.97 8.06 -4.02
N ARG A 114 7.58 7.33 -3.08
CA ARG A 114 7.21 7.44 -1.67
C ARG A 114 7.52 8.84 -1.11
N CYS A 115 6.70 9.25 -0.15
CA CYS A 115 6.93 10.46 0.64
C CYS A 115 7.30 10.06 2.08
N ASP A 116 8.46 10.51 2.55
CA ASP A 116 8.96 10.18 3.89
C ASP A 116 8.05 10.72 5.02
N ALA A 117 7.37 11.85 4.77
CA ALA A 117 6.41 12.38 5.73
C ALA A 117 5.18 11.48 5.87
N VAL A 118 4.70 10.89 4.78
CA VAL A 118 3.60 9.91 4.82
C VAL A 118 4.04 8.64 5.55
N LEU A 119 5.23 8.14 5.23
CA LEU A 119 5.79 6.96 5.88
C LEU A 119 5.90 7.16 7.39
N SER A 120 6.55 8.25 7.83
CA SER A 120 6.73 8.55 9.25
C SER A 120 5.43 8.85 9.99
N PHE A 121 4.45 9.46 9.30
CA PHE A 121 3.14 9.72 9.87
C PHE A 121 2.39 8.40 10.17
N ILE A 122 2.33 7.49 9.21
CA ILE A 122 1.65 6.20 9.39
C ILE A 122 2.39 5.32 10.39
N GLN A 123 3.73 5.34 10.43
CA GLN A 123 4.50 4.66 11.47
C GLN A 123 4.14 5.14 12.87
N ALA A 124 3.99 6.46 13.05
CA ALA A 124 3.60 7.03 14.33
C ALA A 124 2.12 6.84 14.66
N ASN A 125 1.27 6.69 13.64
CA ASN A 125 -0.18 6.60 13.76
C ASN A 125 -0.76 5.47 12.90
N PRO A 126 -0.48 4.18 13.20
CA PRO A 126 -0.91 3.06 12.36
C PRO A 126 -2.41 3.00 12.11
N ALA A 127 -3.23 3.40 13.11
CA ALA A 127 -4.68 3.46 13.00
C ALA A 127 -5.18 4.49 11.97
N MET A 128 -4.33 5.41 11.52
CA MET A 128 -4.67 6.39 10.48
C MET A 128 -4.50 5.84 9.06
N LEU A 129 -3.92 4.65 8.89
CA LEU A 129 -3.80 4.04 7.57
C LEU A 129 -5.16 3.77 6.93
N HIS A 130 -6.08 3.22 7.71
CA HIS A 130 -7.42 2.88 7.25
C HIS A 130 -8.47 3.28 8.30
N ARG A 131 -9.16 4.37 8.03
CA ARG A 131 -10.32 4.82 8.81
C ARG A 131 -11.49 4.99 7.86
N TRP A 132 -12.43 4.06 7.91
CA TRP A 132 -13.58 4.06 7.03
C TRP A 132 -14.88 4.11 7.84
N ASP A 133 -15.66 5.16 7.62
CA ASP A 133 -17.04 5.26 8.10
C ASP A 133 -17.97 5.43 6.88
N PRO A 134 -18.81 4.42 6.59
CA PRO A 134 -19.72 4.45 5.44
C PRO A 134 -20.81 5.52 5.53
N LYS A 135 -20.93 6.25 6.64
CA LYS A 135 -21.89 7.35 6.81
C LYS A 135 -21.36 8.69 6.29
N LEU A 136 -20.05 8.79 6.09
CA LEU A 136 -19.42 10.01 5.67
C LEU A 136 -19.37 10.09 4.14
N ASP A 137 -19.72 11.26 3.60
CA ASP A 137 -19.79 11.52 2.15
C ASP A 137 -18.56 12.34 1.68
N TYR A 138 -17.37 11.92 2.11
CA TYR A 138 -16.11 12.47 1.65
C TYR A 138 -15.02 11.41 1.66
N ASN A 139 -13.93 11.67 0.94
CA ASN A 139 -12.78 10.77 0.94
C ASN A 139 -12.20 10.60 2.32
N GLN A 140 -11.81 9.38 2.64
CA GLN A 140 -11.31 8.99 3.95
C GLN A 140 -9.93 8.35 3.82
N PRO A 141 -9.16 8.27 4.92
CA PRO A 141 -7.87 7.61 4.92
C PRO A 141 -8.00 6.13 4.53
N THR A 142 -7.34 5.76 3.47
CA THR A 142 -7.18 4.38 3.01
C THR A 142 -5.75 4.17 2.51
N PRO A 143 -5.25 2.94 2.47
CA PRO A 143 -3.93 2.63 1.91
C PRO A 143 -3.70 3.25 0.53
N ARG A 144 -4.72 3.18 -0.34
CA ARG A 144 -4.70 3.79 -1.69
C ARG A 144 -4.60 5.31 -1.65
N ASN A 145 -5.38 5.96 -0.79
CA ASN A 145 -5.40 7.42 -0.69
C ASN A 145 -4.10 7.96 -0.11
N TRP A 146 -3.49 7.27 0.84
CA TRP A 146 -2.17 7.63 1.35
C TRP A 146 -1.08 7.53 0.27
N ALA A 147 -1.08 6.46 -0.53
CA ALA A 147 -0.14 6.33 -1.64
C ALA A 147 -0.34 7.42 -2.70
N ARG A 148 -1.61 7.78 -3.02
CA ARG A 148 -1.92 8.89 -3.93
C ARG A 148 -1.46 10.24 -3.37
N LEU A 149 -1.71 10.49 -2.09
CA LEU A 149 -1.25 11.70 -1.43
C LEU A 149 0.27 11.80 -1.47
N GLY A 150 0.97 10.70 -1.19
CA GLY A 150 2.44 10.65 -1.25
C GLY A 150 3.01 11.15 -2.57
N LYS A 151 2.43 10.75 -3.70
CA LYS A 151 2.83 11.22 -5.04
C LYS A 151 2.59 12.73 -5.21
N LEU A 152 1.51 13.25 -4.64
CA LEU A 152 1.18 14.68 -4.74
C LEU A 152 2.03 15.56 -3.82
N MET A 153 2.65 14.99 -2.78
CA MET A 153 3.49 15.76 -1.85
C MET A 153 4.70 16.40 -2.52
N ALA A 154 5.14 15.88 -3.68
CA ALA A 154 6.18 16.50 -4.50
C ALA A 154 5.82 17.91 -4.99
N PHE A 155 4.52 18.23 -5.04
CA PHE A 155 3.99 19.54 -5.49
C PHE A 155 3.61 20.47 -4.32
N ASP A 156 3.91 20.10 -3.08
CA ASP A 156 3.58 20.87 -1.88
C ASP A 156 2.09 21.28 -1.80
N PRO A 157 1.15 20.32 -1.83
CA PRO A 157 -0.26 20.62 -1.93
C PRO A 157 -0.81 21.34 -0.70
N ALA A 158 -1.76 22.23 -0.90
CA ALA A 158 -2.49 22.87 0.20
C ALA A 158 -3.30 21.85 1.02
N VAL A 159 -3.60 22.20 2.27
CA VAL A 159 -4.33 21.32 3.20
C VAL A 159 -5.70 20.91 2.68
N GLU A 160 -6.36 21.78 1.90
CA GLU A 160 -7.64 21.49 1.26
C GLU A 160 -7.52 20.38 0.21
N THR A 161 -6.41 20.37 -0.54
CA THR A 161 -6.12 19.28 -1.49
C THR A 161 -5.86 17.97 -0.75
N MET A 162 -5.11 18.01 0.35
CA MET A 162 -4.92 16.84 1.22
C MET A 162 -6.27 16.35 1.78
N ALA A 163 -7.13 17.27 2.24
CA ALA A 163 -8.46 16.95 2.74
C ALA A 163 -9.35 16.28 1.68
N GLY A 164 -9.22 16.70 0.42
CA GLY A 164 -9.89 16.06 -0.70
C GLY A 164 -9.44 14.61 -0.95
N ILE A 165 -8.35 14.15 -0.35
CA ILE A 165 -7.80 12.79 -0.54
C ILE A 165 -7.96 11.93 0.73
N ILE A 166 -7.56 12.45 1.89
CA ILE A 166 -7.53 11.70 3.16
C ILE A 166 -8.58 12.18 4.16
N GLY A 167 -9.46 13.07 3.75
CA GLY A 167 -10.55 13.60 4.55
C GLY A 167 -10.19 14.82 5.40
N PRO A 168 -11.20 15.64 5.72
CA PRO A 168 -11.02 16.91 6.42
C PRO A 168 -10.58 16.76 7.88
N GLU A 169 -10.82 15.61 8.50
CA GLU A 169 -10.41 15.35 9.88
C GLU A 169 -8.92 15.03 10.01
N VAL A 170 -8.36 14.30 9.04
CA VAL A 170 -6.99 13.79 9.10
C VAL A 170 -6.00 14.74 8.42
N ALA A 171 -6.43 15.43 7.36
CA ALA A 171 -5.56 16.31 6.59
C ALA A 171 -4.88 17.41 7.43
N PRO A 172 -5.52 18.13 8.37
CA PRO A 172 -4.84 19.13 9.19
C PRO A 172 -3.75 18.51 10.10
N VAL A 173 -4.01 17.30 10.61
CA VAL A 173 -3.06 16.59 11.48
C VAL A 173 -1.83 16.17 10.68
N PHE A 174 -2.06 15.60 9.49
CA PHE A 174 -0.97 15.24 8.58
C PHE A 174 -0.21 16.48 8.08
N HIS A 175 -0.90 17.55 7.73
CA HIS A 175 -0.29 18.80 7.30
C HIS A 175 0.65 19.38 8.36
N ALA A 176 0.23 19.39 9.63
CA ALA A 176 1.08 19.83 10.74
C ALA A 176 2.33 18.93 10.88
N HIS A 177 2.17 17.60 10.74
CA HIS A 177 3.28 16.64 10.73
C HIS A 177 4.23 16.90 9.55
N TYR A 178 3.70 17.13 8.36
CA TYR A 178 4.48 17.40 7.15
C TYR A 178 5.31 18.68 7.29
N HIS A 179 4.72 19.77 7.75
CA HIS A 179 5.47 21.01 7.98
C HIS A 179 6.53 20.87 9.08
N THR A 180 6.24 20.09 10.11
CA THR A 180 7.24 19.76 11.14
C THR A 180 8.39 18.96 10.50
N SER A 181 8.08 17.98 9.66
CA SER A 181 9.09 17.18 8.95
C SER A 181 9.92 18.03 7.99
N LYS A 182 9.28 18.94 7.26
CA LYS A 182 9.94 19.86 6.32
C LYS A 182 10.84 20.90 7.01
N ALA A 183 10.49 21.27 8.24
CA ALA A 183 11.32 22.14 9.08
C ALA A 183 12.52 21.41 9.70
N LEU A 184 12.60 20.07 9.55
CA LEU A 184 13.80 19.32 9.93
C LEU A 184 14.95 19.73 9.02
N GLY A 185 16.14 19.82 9.59
CA GLY A 185 17.35 20.10 8.83
C GLY A 185 17.68 18.95 7.86
N ALA A 186 18.52 19.25 6.89
CA ALA A 186 19.16 18.21 6.11
C ALA A 186 20.04 17.33 7.02
N THR A 187 20.37 16.13 6.55
CA THR A 187 21.25 15.21 7.29
C THR A 187 22.57 15.88 7.64
N GLU A 188 23.12 16.62 6.70
CA GLU A 188 24.37 17.37 6.81
C GLU A 188 24.32 18.37 8.00
N ASP A 189 23.20 19.06 8.19
CA ASP A 189 23.04 20.00 9.32
C ASP A 189 23.24 19.31 10.67
N TYR A 190 22.73 18.09 10.82
CA TYR A 190 22.86 17.34 12.07
C TYR A 190 24.28 16.81 12.27
N LEU A 191 24.96 16.45 11.18
CA LEU A 191 26.37 16.06 11.22
C LEU A 191 27.29 17.23 11.59
N ASP A 192 26.90 18.45 11.21
CA ASP A 192 27.58 19.71 11.55
C ASP A 192 27.21 20.26 12.95
N GLY A 193 26.46 19.46 13.74
CA GLY A 193 26.18 19.80 15.15
C GLY A 193 24.83 20.48 15.41
N LYS A 194 23.93 20.61 14.42
CA LYS A 194 22.57 21.07 14.67
C LYS A 194 21.87 20.11 15.65
N PRO A 195 21.22 20.64 16.71
CA PRO A 195 20.53 19.76 17.66
C PRO A 195 19.35 19.02 17.01
N LEU A 196 19.23 17.74 17.33
CA LEU A 196 18.10 16.90 16.91
C LEU A 196 16.77 17.41 17.50
N PRO A 197 15.66 17.18 16.80
CA PRO A 197 14.35 17.58 17.31
C PRO A 197 14.02 16.93 18.64
N LYS A 198 13.39 17.67 19.55
CA LYS A 198 13.01 17.15 20.88
C LYS A 198 11.73 16.29 20.83
N SER A 199 10.85 16.52 19.87
CA SER A 199 9.61 15.75 19.70
C SER A 199 9.93 14.34 19.20
N PRO A 200 9.41 13.26 19.80
CA PRO A 200 9.68 11.89 19.38
C PRO A 200 9.34 11.64 17.91
N ALA A 201 8.23 12.20 17.42
CA ALA A 201 7.82 12.03 16.02
C ALA A 201 8.80 12.72 15.06
N ALA A 202 9.17 13.97 15.33
CA ALA A 202 10.12 14.72 14.51
C ALA A 202 11.53 14.09 14.56
N MET A 203 11.95 13.61 15.73
CA MET A 203 13.21 12.89 15.89
C MET A 203 13.21 11.58 15.08
N SER A 204 12.12 10.82 15.12
CA SER A 204 11.96 9.59 14.32
C SER A 204 12.12 9.88 12.83
N THR A 205 11.48 10.94 12.32
CA THR A 205 11.58 11.35 10.92
C THR A 205 13.02 11.74 10.54
N ALA A 206 13.67 12.55 11.36
CA ALA A 206 15.07 12.93 11.13
C ALA A 206 16.01 11.72 11.13
N VAL A 207 15.86 10.83 12.09
CA VAL A 207 16.68 9.60 12.21
C VAL A 207 16.51 8.67 10.99
N GLN A 208 15.30 8.53 10.48
CA GLN A 208 15.05 7.74 9.30
C GLN A 208 15.63 8.36 8.02
N ALA A 209 15.49 9.69 7.88
CA ALA A 209 16.12 10.43 6.78
C ALA A 209 17.64 10.25 6.80
N MET A 210 18.27 10.46 7.95
CA MET A 210 19.71 10.26 8.14
C MET A 210 20.14 8.82 7.82
N ALA A 211 19.37 7.82 8.23
CA ALA A 211 19.69 6.42 7.97
C ALA A 211 19.62 6.08 6.47
N ARG A 212 18.68 6.67 5.74
CA ARG A 212 18.58 6.50 4.28
C ARG A 212 19.67 7.23 3.56
N ASP A 213 19.94 8.46 3.95
CA ASP A 213 21.02 9.27 3.35
C ASP A 213 22.38 8.59 3.52
N LEU A 214 22.63 7.98 4.67
CA LEU A 214 23.86 7.22 4.91
C LEU A 214 24.05 6.08 3.89
N VAL A 215 22.97 5.46 3.43
CA VAL A 215 23.02 4.35 2.46
C VAL A 215 23.05 4.85 1.02
N ASN A 216 22.29 5.89 0.72
CA ASN A 216 22.01 6.34 -0.65
C ASN A 216 22.99 7.40 -1.18
N LYS A 217 23.73 8.07 -0.28
CA LYS A 217 24.73 9.09 -0.62
C LYS A 217 26.13 8.55 -0.35
N THR A 218 27.13 9.16 -1.02
CA THR A 218 28.54 8.90 -0.75
C THR A 218 29.03 9.87 0.32
N TRP A 219 29.65 9.34 1.36
CA TRP A 219 30.15 10.10 2.49
C TRP A 219 31.64 9.87 2.67
N ASP A 220 32.38 10.91 3.06
CA ASP A 220 33.79 10.77 3.43
C ASP A 220 33.93 10.17 4.86
N ALA A 221 35.17 9.96 5.27
CA ALA A 221 35.45 9.32 6.55
C ALA A 221 35.05 10.19 7.75
N ASP A 222 35.13 11.52 7.63
CA ASP A 222 34.81 12.47 8.68
C ASP A 222 33.29 12.54 8.87
N ALA A 223 32.52 12.60 7.78
CA ALA A 223 31.07 12.53 7.82
C ALA A 223 30.57 11.22 8.44
N ILE A 224 31.21 10.08 8.11
CA ILE A 224 30.87 8.78 8.72
C ILE A 224 31.16 8.79 10.23
N ALA A 225 32.25 9.42 10.67
CA ALA A 225 32.53 9.60 12.10
C ALA A 225 31.46 10.44 12.81
N SER A 226 31.03 11.55 12.18
CA SER A 226 29.96 12.39 12.70
C SER A 226 28.61 11.64 12.79
N PHE A 227 28.26 10.80 11.78
CA PHE A 227 27.08 9.91 11.88
C PHE A 227 27.12 9.05 13.12
N VAL A 228 28.27 8.51 13.39
CA VAL A 228 28.49 7.66 14.56
C VAL A 228 28.23 8.41 15.86
N GLU A 229 28.78 9.58 16.00
CA GLU A 229 28.61 10.43 17.21
C GLU A 229 27.14 10.83 17.39
N VAL A 230 26.48 11.26 16.32
CA VAL A 230 25.06 11.59 16.35
C VAL A 230 24.22 10.38 16.74
N VAL A 231 24.45 9.22 16.13
CA VAL A 231 23.68 7.99 16.45
C VAL A 231 23.93 7.51 17.90
N GLU A 232 25.15 7.64 18.42
CA GLU A 232 25.44 7.30 19.84
C GLU A 232 24.73 8.22 20.82
N SER A 233 24.50 9.47 20.44
CA SER A 233 23.77 10.44 21.27
C SER A 233 22.25 10.21 21.30
N LEU A 234 21.70 9.41 20.38
CA LEU A 234 20.28 9.11 20.29
C LEU A 234 19.76 8.28 21.48
N PRO A 235 18.49 8.42 21.87
CA PRO A 235 17.81 7.46 22.71
C PRO A 235 17.89 6.05 22.13
N GLY A 236 17.94 5.01 22.96
CA GLY A 236 18.09 3.62 22.53
C GLY A 236 17.05 3.16 21.51
N THR A 237 15.79 3.60 21.65
CA THR A 237 14.71 3.33 20.69
C THR A 237 15.00 3.94 19.30
N MET A 238 15.59 5.10 19.25
CA MET A 238 15.98 5.78 18.00
C MET A 238 17.22 5.16 17.37
N GLN A 239 18.17 4.66 18.18
CA GLN A 239 19.30 3.87 17.70
C GLN A 239 18.82 2.59 17.00
N ILE A 240 17.83 1.90 17.57
CA ILE A 240 17.21 0.71 16.96
C ILE A 240 16.51 1.07 15.66
N LEU A 241 15.77 2.17 15.64
CA LEU A 241 15.10 2.67 14.43
C LEU A 241 16.11 2.97 13.31
N PHE A 242 17.22 3.63 13.64
CA PHE A 242 18.31 3.90 12.70
C PHE A 242 18.88 2.60 12.11
N ILE A 243 19.23 1.63 12.96
CA ILE A 243 19.78 0.33 12.57
C ILE A 243 18.82 -0.40 11.62
N ARG A 244 17.54 -0.43 11.97
CA ARG A 244 16.51 -1.10 11.15
C ARG A 244 16.37 -0.44 9.79
N THR A 245 16.33 0.89 9.76
CA THR A 245 16.22 1.64 8.50
C THR A 245 17.40 1.38 7.60
N VAL A 246 18.62 1.43 8.13
CA VAL A 246 19.85 1.10 7.38
C VAL A 246 19.82 -0.34 6.86
N ALA A 247 19.42 -1.29 7.68
CA ALA A 247 19.36 -2.70 7.29
C ALA A 247 18.34 -2.93 6.15
N LYS A 248 17.15 -2.32 6.25
CA LYS A 248 16.11 -2.38 5.22
C LYS A 248 16.55 -1.75 3.89
N THR A 249 17.27 -0.65 3.94
CA THR A 249 17.76 0.05 2.74
C THR A 249 18.91 -0.70 2.04
N GLY A 250 19.31 -1.88 2.55
CA GLY A 250 20.39 -2.68 1.95
C GLY A 250 21.80 -2.26 2.35
N GLY A 251 21.89 -1.33 3.31
CA GLY A 251 23.12 -0.63 3.64
C GLY A 251 24.05 -1.30 4.65
N VAL A 252 23.84 -2.57 5.00
CA VAL A 252 24.78 -3.31 5.90
C VAL A 252 26.21 -3.30 5.37
N LYS A 253 26.39 -3.13 4.04
CA LYS A 253 27.70 -2.98 3.41
C LYS A 253 28.24 -1.53 3.47
N ALA A 254 27.37 -0.53 3.57
CA ALA A 254 27.78 0.89 3.59
C ALA A 254 28.40 1.28 4.93
N ILE A 255 28.05 0.59 5.99
CA ILE A 255 28.63 0.79 7.33
C ILE A 255 29.55 -0.40 7.63
N SER A 256 30.62 -0.55 6.86
CA SER A 256 31.65 -1.53 7.17
C SER A 256 32.49 -1.03 8.34
N GLY A 257 32.49 -1.72 9.46
CA GLY A 257 33.51 -1.48 10.48
C GLY A 257 33.12 -1.96 11.87
N LYS A 258 34.12 -1.86 12.73
CA LYS A 258 34.08 -2.16 14.18
C LYS A 258 32.91 -1.48 14.89
N TYR A 259 32.48 -0.33 14.37
CA TYR A 259 31.46 0.54 14.95
C TYR A 259 30.04 0.02 14.77
N TRP A 260 29.68 -0.32 13.53
CA TRP A 260 28.37 -0.92 13.23
C TRP A 260 28.15 -2.20 14.03
N ARG A 261 29.18 -3.04 14.06
CA ARG A 261 29.11 -4.29 14.86
C ARG A 261 28.87 -4.02 16.34
N LYS A 262 29.50 -2.96 16.91
CA LYS A 262 29.31 -2.58 18.32
C LYS A 262 27.88 -2.06 18.56
N LEU A 263 27.35 -1.23 17.66
CA LEU A 263 25.99 -0.68 17.75
C LEU A 263 24.94 -1.78 17.63
N VAL A 264 25.08 -2.66 16.64
CA VAL A 264 24.19 -3.82 16.43
C VAL A 264 24.27 -4.79 17.61
N ALA A 265 25.46 -5.09 18.12
CA ALA A 265 25.63 -5.98 19.27
C ALA A 265 24.99 -5.41 20.53
N LYS A 266 25.07 -4.10 20.76
CA LYS A 266 24.42 -3.42 21.88
C LYS A 266 22.89 -3.61 21.90
N HIS A 267 22.27 -3.73 20.73
CA HIS A 267 20.82 -3.82 20.58
C HIS A 267 20.34 -5.18 20.04
N ALA A 268 21.23 -6.18 19.96
CA ALA A 268 20.95 -7.47 19.32
C ALA A 268 19.73 -8.20 19.91
N ALA A 269 19.53 -8.15 21.22
CA ALA A 269 18.38 -8.77 21.88
C ALA A 269 17.07 -8.17 21.40
N THR A 270 16.96 -6.84 21.39
CA THR A 270 15.74 -6.10 20.99
C THR A 270 15.49 -6.19 19.48
N ILE A 271 16.54 -6.25 18.66
CA ILE A 271 16.41 -6.42 17.20
C ILE A 271 15.88 -7.82 16.88
N ASN A 272 16.36 -8.85 17.57
CA ASN A 272 15.91 -10.23 17.34
C ASN A 272 14.47 -10.50 17.81
N GLU A 273 13.99 -9.82 18.85
CA GLU A 273 12.59 -9.90 19.28
C GLU A 273 11.62 -9.28 18.28
N ALA A 274 12.06 -8.31 17.51
CA ALA A 274 11.22 -7.57 16.58
C ALA A 274 11.29 -8.10 15.12
N VAL A 275 12.12 -9.12 14.88
CA VAL A 275 12.22 -9.85 13.59
C VAL A 275 11.46 -11.19 13.65
N ARG A 276 10.99 -11.57 14.83
CA ARG A 276 10.06 -12.70 15.03
C ARG A 276 8.61 -12.23 14.96
#